data_444ab221e9559d82c1a4f27ff208e7f4
#
_entry.id   444ab221e9559d82c1a4f27ff208e7f4
#
_cell.length_a   1.000
_cell.length_b   1.000
_cell.length_c   1.000
_cell.angle_alpha   90.00
_cell.angle_beta   90.00
_cell.angle_gamma   90.00
#
_symmetry.space_group_name_H-M   'P 1'
#
loop_
_entity.id
_entity.type
_entity.pdbx_description
1 polymer ?
#
loop_
_entity_poly.entity_id
_entity_poly.type
_entity_poly.pdbx_seq_one_letter_code
_entity_poly.pdbx_strand_id
1 'polypeptide(L)'
;MSKQKSKKRLLLGGAALVLFSSVFYFTHKQTEDQKAMLDENVEQTIKAEEKQVLLDVPLENQFDEPALENGCEVTALSMLLRFYGYETTKNQLAEQLNYVPVFNADGTHGDPNEGFVGEIWGGDWAMGVYVPPIATLAQEIVQTDYHTEPQTDANLTDIKTALKEEKPVWASVTIDFQVPTENDFMTWTTANGEVQVTPLVHACVVTGYDDQSIYVNDPYGIKNRAVPIDDFEQVFTAMGGQMLTLEKN
;
A
#
# COMPACT_ATOMS: atom_id res chain seq x y z
N MET A 1 18.77 -78.00 50.13
CA MET A 1 18.43 -77.70 48.77
C MET A 1 17.47 -76.51 48.77
N SER A 2 17.89 -75.26 48.70
CA SER A 2 17.06 -74.08 48.41
C SER A 2 17.92 -72.80 48.40
N LYS A 3 18.62 -72.47 47.29
CA LYS A 3 19.25 -71.15 47.07
C LYS A 3 19.42 -70.79 45.64
N GLN A 4 18.55 -71.26 44.72
CA GLN A 4 18.73 -70.98 43.30
C GLN A 4 17.54 -70.30 42.60
N LYS A 5 16.47 -69.84 43.29
CA LYS A 5 15.33 -69.21 42.71
C LYS A 5 15.28 -67.68 42.87
N SER A 6 16.18 -67.06 43.64
CA SER A 6 16.13 -65.62 43.91
C SER A 6 16.85 -64.73 42.87
N LYS A 7 17.84 -65.20 42.12
CA LYS A 7 18.67 -64.40 41.22
C LYS A 7 18.03 -64.12 39.83
N LYS A 8 17.09 -64.97 39.35
CA LYS A 8 16.45 -64.80 38.05
C LYS A 8 15.33 -63.73 38.03
N ARG A 9 14.68 -63.45 39.16
CA ARG A 9 13.63 -62.42 39.23
C ARG A 9 14.20 -60.99 39.29
N LEU A 10 15.38 -60.76 39.74
CA LEU A 10 16.00 -59.44 39.84
C LEU A 10 16.55 -58.96 38.49
N LEU A 11 16.97 -59.90 37.62
CA LEU A 11 17.45 -59.56 36.27
C LEU A 11 16.32 -59.19 35.28
N LEU A 12 15.12 -59.77 35.47
CA LEU A 12 13.96 -59.42 34.62
C LEU A 12 13.35 -58.04 34.98
N GLY A 13 13.41 -57.64 36.26
CA GLY A 13 12.94 -56.31 36.69
C GLY A 13 13.84 -55.17 36.20
N GLY A 14 15.15 -55.37 36.12
CA GLY A 14 16.11 -54.38 35.64
C GLY A 14 16.01 -54.13 34.13
N ALA A 15 15.82 -55.20 33.36
CA ALA A 15 15.66 -55.05 31.87
C ALA A 15 14.34 -54.34 31.45
N ALA A 16 13.26 -54.61 32.19
CA ALA A 16 11.97 -53.94 31.93
C ALA A 16 12.01 -52.42 32.27
N LEU A 17 12.66 -52.04 33.35
CA LEU A 17 12.84 -50.64 33.76
C LEU A 17 13.72 -49.85 32.77
N VAL A 18 14.78 -50.42 32.22
CA VAL A 18 15.66 -49.81 31.23
C VAL A 18 14.92 -49.65 29.88
N LEU A 19 14.13 -50.63 29.48
CA LEU A 19 13.31 -50.53 28.26
C LEU A 19 12.20 -49.47 28.38
N PHE A 20 11.54 -49.37 29.52
CA PHE A 20 10.51 -48.32 29.75
C PHE A 20 11.13 -46.92 29.79
N SER A 21 12.27 -46.71 30.40
CA SER A 21 12.95 -45.44 30.45
C SER A 21 13.50 -45.03 29.09
N SER A 22 13.98 -45.96 28.27
CA SER A 22 14.45 -45.65 26.89
C SER A 22 13.30 -45.31 25.96
N VAL A 23 12.17 -46.03 26.01
CA VAL A 23 10.98 -45.71 25.22
C VAL A 23 10.39 -44.36 25.63
N PHE A 24 10.32 -44.09 26.93
CA PHE A 24 9.84 -42.79 27.43
C PHE A 24 10.76 -41.63 27.00
N TYR A 25 12.08 -41.83 27.06
CA TYR A 25 13.05 -40.84 26.58
C TYR A 25 12.96 -40.61 25.08
N PHE A 26 12.80 -41.66 24.27
CA PHE A 26 12.63 -41.53 22.81
C PHE A 26 11.31 -40.82 22.43
N THR A 27 10.21 -41.16 23.10
CA THR A 27 8.92 -40.47 22.84
C THR A 27 8.94 -39.00 23.28
N HIS A 28 9.59 -38.71 24.41
CA HIS A 28 9.71 -37.32 24.87
C HIS A 28 10.60 -36.49 23.95
N LYS A 29 11.72 -37.07 23.50
CA LYS A 29 12.59 -36.41 22.53
C LYS A 29 11.90 -36.18 21.18
N GLN A 30 11.11 -37.15 20.67
CA GLN A 30 10.32 -36.96 19.44
C GLN A 30 9.29 -35.84 19.56
N THR A 31 8.63 -35.67 20.72
CA THR A 31 7.69 -34.59 20.94
C THR A 31 8.38 -33.23 21.07
N GLU A 32 9.57 -33.16 21.67
CA GLU A 32 10.38 -31.94 21.72
C GLU A 32 10.90 -31.54 20.32
N ASP A 33 11.40 -32.50 19.55
CA ASP A 33 11.88 -32.27 18.18
C ASP A 33 10.72 -31.84 17.26
N GLN A 34 9.53 -32.43 17.38
CA GLN A 34 8.34 -32.01 16.65
C GLN A 34 7.87 -30.61 17.04
N LYS A 35 7.92 -30.28 18.32
CA LYS A 35 7.55 -28.93 18.78
C LYS A 35 8.55 -27.88 18.29
N ALA A 36 9.85 -28.17 18.33
CA ALA A 36 10.88 -27.27 17.81
C ALA A 36 10.71 -27.00 16.29
N MET A 37 10.40 -28.05 15.50
CA MET A 37 10.11 -27.90 14.08
C MET A 37 8.82 -27.10 13.81
N LEU A 38 7.80 -27.25 14.66
CA LEU A 38 6.57 -26.47 14.56
C LEU A 38 6.83 -25.00 14.88
N ASP A 39 7.57 -24.73 15.96
CA ASP A 39 7.92 -23.38 16.38
C ASP A 39 8.80 -22.69 15.31
N GLU A 40 9.76 -23.38 14.71
CA GLU A 40 10.58 -22.87 13.61
C GLU A 40 9.77 -22.61 12.36
N ASN A 41 8.84 -23.49 11.99
CA ASN A 41 7.93 -23.26 10.85
C ASN A 41 6.98 -22.09 11.09
N VAL A 42 6.46 -21.93 12.30
CA VAL A 42 5.61 -20.80 12.67
C VAL A 42 6.41 -19.49 12.60
N GLU A 43 7.63 -19.47 13.12
CA GLU A 43 8.50 -18.29 13.06
C GLU A 43 8.89 -17.94 11.63
N GLN A 44 9.17 -18.91 10.77
CA GLN A 44 9.42 -18.69 9.34
C GLN A 44 8.18 -18.20 8.61
N THR A 45 7.00 -18.70 8.96
CA THR A 45 5.73 -18.25 8.36
C THR A 45 5.41 -16.81 8.77
N ILE A 46 5.54 -16.48 10.06
CA ILE A 46 5.36 -15.12 10.59
C ILE A 46 6.35 -14.16 9.90
N LYS A 47 7.62 -14.55 9.77
CA LYS A 47 8.65 -13.74 9.13
C LYS A 47 8.45 -13.59 7.62
N ALA A 48 7.79 -14.55 6.96
CA ALA A 48 7.39 -14.45 5.56
C ALA A 48 6.16 -13.53 5.39
N GLU A 49 5.18 -13.60 6.30
CA GLU A 49 4.02 -12.70 6.33
C GLU A 49 4.42 -11.24 6.64
N GLU A 50 5.45 -11.01 7.47
CA GLU A 50 5.99 -9.67 7.70
C GLU A 50 6.69 -9.06 6.47
N LYS A 51 7.08 -9.90 5.49
CA LYS A 51 7.81 -9.47 4.30
C LYS A 51 6.93 -9.12 3.12
N GLN A 52 5.67 -9.50 3.14
CA GLN A 52 4.73 -9.29 2.05
C GLN A 52 3.37 -8.87 2.57
N VAL A 53 2.82 -7.83 1.96
CA VAL A 53 1.43 -7.37 2.15
C VAL A 53 0.82 -7.23 0.77
N LEU A 54 -0.43 -7.65 0.61
CA LEU A 54 -1.21 -7.39 -0.61
C LEU A 54 -2.70 -7.28 -0.24
N LEU A 55 -3.25 -6.08 -0.34
CA LEU A 55 -4.63 -5.75 -0.05
C LEU A 55 -5.48 -5.91 -1.33
N ASP A 56 -6.68 -6.45 -1.21
CA ASP A 56 -7.60 -6.60 -2.35
C ASP A 56 -8.41 -5.33 -2.59
N VAL A 57 -7.75 -4.31 -3.14
CA VAL A 57 -8.37 -3.04 -3.51
C VAL A 57 -9.13 -3.21 -4.84
N PRO A 58 -10.39 -2.75 -4.95
CA PRO A 58 -11.12 -2.76 -6.23
C PRO A 58 -10.39 -1.94 -7.29
N LEU A 59 -10.34 -2.45 -8.53
CA LEU A 59 -9.77 -1.73 -9.67
C LEU A 59 -10.83 -0.88 -10.35
N GLU A 60 -10.47 0.31 -10.82
CA GLU A 60 -11.21 1.13 -11.76
C GLU A 60 -10.27 1.63 -12.86
N ASN A 61 -10.76 1.71 -14.12
CA ASN A 61 -9.99 2.22 -15.25
C ASN A 61 -10.49 3.62 -15.62
N GLN A 62 -9.59 4.60 -15.67
CA GLN A 62 -9.95 5.97 -16.02
C GLN A 62 -10.50 6.10 -17.46
N PHE A 63 -10.15 5.18 -18.36
CA PHE A 63 -10.59 5.18 -19.75
C PHE A 63 -11.90 4.42 -19.99
N ASP A 64 -12.49 3.74 -18.97
CA ASP A 64 -13.83 3.19 -19.10
C ASP A 64 -14.84 4.33 -19.24
N GLU A 65 -15.84 4.14 -20.14
CA GLU A 65 -16.83 5.18 -20.45
C GLU A 65 -17.78 5.49 -19.28
N PRO A 66 -18.03 6.76 -18.96
CA PRO A 66 -17.48 7.98 -19.55
C PRO A 66 -16.00 8.15 -19.17
N ALA A 67 -15.13 8.24 -20.18
CA ALA A 67 -13.68 8.31 -19.96
C ALA A 67 -13.25 9.65 -19.32
N LEU A 68 -12.21 9.59 -18.49
CA LEU A 68 -11.50 10.75 -17.96
C LEU A 68 -10.06 10.69 -18.43
N GLU A 69 -9.71 11.35 -19.53
CA GLU A 69 -8.36 11.25 -20.12
C GLU A 69 -7.26 11.71 -19.15
N ASN A 70 -7.59 12.69 -18.29
CA ASN A 70 -6.69 13.25 -17.28
C ASN A 70 -7.15 12.96 -15.85
N GLY A 71 -7.87 11.87 -15.61
CA GLY A 71 -8.58 11.61 -14.34
C GLY A 71 -7.91 10.61 -13.41
N CYS A 72 -6.59 10.42 -13.46
CA CYS A 72 -5.91 9.41 -12.66
C CYS A 72 -6.10 9.62 -11.14
N GLU A 73 -6.08 10.86 -10.66
CA GLU A 73 -6.14 11.17 -9.24
C GLU A 73 -7.51 10.83 -8.64
N VAL A 74 -8.60 11.19 -9.31
CA VAL A 74 -9.96 10.83 -8.85
C VAL A 74 -10.28 9.36 -9.06
N THR A 75 -9.69 8.72 -10.08
CA THR A 75 -9.84 7.28 -10.30
C THR A 75 -9.12 6.51 -9.18
N ALA A 76 -7.91 6.91 -8.82
CA ALA A 76 -7.20 6.37 -7.67
C ALA A 76 -7.99 6.60 -6.37
N LEU A 77 -8.56 7.81 -6.18
CA LEU A 77 -9.40 8.09 -5.01
C LEU A 77 -10.65 7.21 -4.97
N SER A 78 -11.32 6.99 -6.09
CA SER A 78 -12.48 6.09 -6.16
C SER A 78 -12.12 4.66 -5.75
N MET A 79 -10.99 4.14 -6.22
CA MET A 79 -10.49 2.82 -5.82
C MET A 79 -10.22 2.75 -4.31
N LEU A 80 -9.59 3.79 -3.74
CA LEU A 80 -9.32 3.88 -2.30
C LEU A 80 -10.64 3.87 -1.50
N LEU A 81 -11.59 4.74 -1.83
CA LEU A 81 -12.87 4.85 -1.12
C LEU A 81 -13.70 3.57 -1.22
N ARG A 82 -13.70 2.90 -2.37
CA ARG A 82 -14.39 1.62 -2.56
C ARG A 82 -13.81 0.48 -1.72
N PHE A 83 -12.53 0.50 -1.41
CA PHE A 83 -11.93 -0.44 -0.45
C PHE A 83 -12.56 -0.32 0.95
N TYR A 84 -12.93 0.91 1.35
CA TYR A 84 -13.62 1.18 2.61
C TYR A 84 -15.15 1.05 2.53
N GLY A 85 -15.68 0.58 1.39
CA GLY A 85 -17.11 0.28 1.22
C GLY A 85 -17.96 1.45 0.75
N TYR A 86 -17.36 2.57 0.31
CA TYR A 86 -18.09 3.69 -0.28
C TYR A 86 -18.35 3.43 -1.77
N GLU A 87 -19.62 3.53 -2.17
CA GLU A 87 -20.05 3.36 -3.56
C GLU A 87 -19.75 4.65 -4.37
N THR A 88 -18.50 4.79 -4.83
CA THR A 88 -18.02 5.94 -5.61
C THR A 88 -17.55 5.51 -7.00
N THR A 89 -17.59 6.45 -7.95
CA THR A 89 -16.99 6.33 -9.28
C THR A 89 -16.10 7.52 -9.57
N LYS A 90 -15.11 7.34 -10.44
CA LYS A 90 -14.23 8.41 -10.89
C LYS A 90 -15.00 9.64 -11.40
N ASN A 91 -16.11 9.42 -12.15
CA ASN A 91 -16.90 10.51 -12.73
C ASN A 91 -17.66 11.30 -11.66
N GLN A 92 -18.24 10.61 -10.64
CA GLN A 92 -18.90 11.31 -9.53
C GLN A 92 -17.91 12.15 -8.72
N LEU A 93 -16.69 11.65 -8.51
CA LEU A 93 -15.64 12.40 -7.82
C LEU A 93 -15.12 13.56 -8.67
N ALA A 94 -14.99 13.39 -10.00
CA ALA A 94 -14.63 14.48 -10.91
C ALA A 94 -15.65 15.63 -10.89
N GLU A 95 -16.95 15.33 -10.77
CA GLU A 95 -17.99 16.36 -10.66
C GLU A 95 -17.95 17.16 -9.35
N GLN A 96 -17.37 16.61 -8.29
CA GLN A 96 -17.30 17.20 -6.95
C GLN A 96 -15.94 17.85 -6.66
N LEU A 97 -14.90 17.50 -7.43
CA LEU A 97 -13.57 18.05 -7.24
C LEU A 97 -13.55 19.56 -7.50
N ASN A 98 -12.74 20.30 -6.73
CA ASN A 98 -12.48 21.71 -7.03
C ASN A 98 -11.56 21.86 -8.24
N TYR A 99 -11.86 22.83 -9.10
CA TYR A 99 -11.09 23.13 -10.32
C TYR A 99 -10.52 24.55 -10.27
N VAL A 100 -9.30 24.69 -10.77
CA VAL A 100 -8.63 25.98 -10.96
C VAL A 100 -8.16 26.12 -12.41
N PRO A 101 -8.13 27.34 -12.96
CA PRO A 101 -7.72 27.54 -14.35
C PRO A 101 -6.21 27.31 -14.51
N VAL A 102 -5.75 26.94 -15.71
CA VAL A 102 -4.32 26.86 -16.02
C VAL A 102 -3.64 28.23 -15.86
N PHE A 103 -4.33 29.31 -16.27
CA PHE A 103 -3.88 30.69 -16.11
C PHE A 103 -4.96 31.54 -15.45
N ASN A 104 -4.58 32.26 -14.43
CA ASN A 104 -5.38 33.28 -13.76
C ASN A 104 -5.39 34.61 -14.60
N ALA A 105 -6.34 35.51 -14.32
CA ALA A 105 -6.45 36.77 -15.00
C ALA A 105 -5.24 37.71 -14.80
N ASP A 106 -4.49 37.54 -13.73
CA ASP A 106 -3.28 38.30 -13.42
C ASP A 106 -1.99 37.69 -14.02
N GLY A 107 -2.13 36.58 -14.76
CA GLY A 107 -1.03 35.88 -15.42
C GLY A 107 -0.32 34.86 -14.57
N THR A 108 -0.73 34.65 -13.31
CA THR A 108 -0.26 33.51 -12.50
C THR A 108 -0.94 32.22 -12.95
N HIS A 109 -0.42 31.09 -12.49
CA HIS A 109 -1.04 29.78 -12.74
C HIS A 109 -2.02 29.40 -11.63
N GLY A 110 -2.95 28.48 -11.93
CA GLY A 110 -3.71 27.77 -10.92
C GLY A 110 -2.78 26.92 -10.04
N ASP A 111 -3.15 26.79 -8.78
CA ASP A 111 -2.38 26.03 -7.81
C ASP A 111 -2.93 24.60 -7.67
N PRO A 112 -2.18 23.55 -7.98
CA PRO A 112 -2.64 22.17 -7.81
C PRO A 112 -2.90 21.80 -6.33
N ASN A 113 -2.45 22.60 -5.38
CA ASN A 113 -2.82 22.48 -3.97
C ASN A 113 -4.21 23.05 -3.65
N GLU A 114 -4.83 23.79 -4.54
CA GLU A 114 -6.17 24.35 -4.36
C GLU A 114 -7.25 23.61 -5.17
N GLY A 115 -6.87 22.94 -6.28
CA GLY A 115 -7.80 22.21 -7.12
C GLY A 115 -7.15 21.59 -8.34
N PHE A 116 -7.93 20.84 -9.11
CA PHE A 116 -7.47 20.29 -10.38
C PHE A 116 -7.21 21.39 -11.38
N VAL A 117 -6.00 21.43 -11.92
CA VAL A 117 -5.58 22.46 -12.87
C VAL A 117 -5.86 22.00 -14.30
N GLY A 118 -6.82 22.62 -14.97
CA GLY A 118 -7.16 22.35 -16.37
C GLY A 118 -8.37 21.44 -16.57
N GLU A 119 -8.33 20.63 -17.63
CA GLU A 119 -9.47 19.84 -18.12
C GLU A 119 -9.29 18.35 -17.79
N ILE A 120 -10.14 17.81 -16.91
CA ILE A 120 -10.05 16.41 -16.47
C ILE A 120 -10.59 15.41 -17.51
N TRP A 121 -11.59 15.83 -18.29
CA TRP A 121 -12.27 14.96 -19.29
C TRP A 121 -11.46 14.71 -20.55
N GLY A 122 -10.49 15.57 -20.84
CA GLY A 122 -9.61 15.43 -22.01
C GLY A 122 -8.99 16.75 -22.44
N GLY A 123 -8.12 16.68 -23.45
CA GLY A 123 -7.41 17.84 -23.98
C GLY A 123 -5.99 17.96 -23.44
N ASP A 124 -5.23 18.88 -24.05
CA ASP A 124 -3.78 19.00 -23.86
C ASP A 124 -3.41 19.87 -22.64
N TRP A 125 -4.41 20.45 -21.94
CA TRP A 125 -4.19 21.43 -20.87
C TRP A 125 -4.71 20.89 -19.54
N ALA A 126 -3.99 19.96 -18.95
CA ALA A 126 -4.19 19.51 -17.58
C ALA A 126 -2.85 19.35 -16.88
N MET A 127 -2.77 19.77 -15.63
CA MET A 127 -1.59 19.61 -14.78
C MET A 127 -1.93 18.83 -13.50
N GLY A 128 -3.15 18.26 -13.44
CA GLY A 128 -3.59 17.42 -12.34
C GLY A 128 -3.88 18.18 -11.04
N VAL A 129 -3.88 17.44 -9.95
CA VAL A 129 -4.18 17.93 -8.61
C VAL A 129 -3.27 17.24 -7.58
N TYR A 130 -2.87 17.98 -6.54
CA TYR A 130 -2.06 17.46 -5.43
C TYR A 130 -2.94 16.93 -4.30
N VAL A 131 -2.31 16.35 -3.28
CA VAL A 131 -3.01 15.63 -2.21
C VAL A 131 -4.02 16.48 -1.42
N PRO A 132 -3.85 17.81 -1.15
CA PRO A 132 -4.79 18.54 -0.31
C PRO A 132 -6.23 18.59 -0.84
N PRO A 133 -6.52 18.91 -2.12
CA PRO A 133 -7.89 18.87 -2.64
C PRO A 133 -8.47 17.45 -2.70
N ILE A 134 -7.65 16.45 -2.96
CA ILE A 134 -8.05 15.04 -2.95
C ILE A 134 -8.47 14.60 -1.53
N ALA A 135 -7.71 15.02 -0.51
CA ALA A 135 -8.05 14.75 0.88
C ALA A 135 -9.34 15.47 1.31
N THR A 136 -9.56 16.72 0.86
CA THR A 136 -10.78 17.45 1.12
C THR A 136 -11.99 16.74 0.52
N LEU A 137 -11.91 16.34 -0.73
CA LEU A 137 -12.97 15.58 -1.41
C LEU A 137 -13.23 14.22 -0.73
N ALA A 138 -12.17 13.50 -0.36
CA ALA A 138 -12.30 12.25 0.39
C ALA A 138 -13.02 12.46 1.73
N GLN A 139 -12.67 13.53 2.49
CA GLN A 139 -13.29 13.84 3.77
C GLN A 139 -14.78 14.14 3.65
N GLU A 140 -15.21 14.79 2.58
CA GLU A 140 -16.63 15.06 2.30
C GLU A 140 -17.42 13.76 2.09
N ILE A 141 -16.80 12.74 1.50
CA ILE A 141 -17.42 11.42 1.27
C ILE A 141 -17.46 10.59 2.54
N VAL A 142 -16.33 10.49 3.28
CA VAL A 142 -16.23 9.62 4.46
C VAL A 142 -16.85 10.22 5.72
N GLN A 143 -17.07 11.54 5.74
CA GLN A 143 -17.73 12.30 6.83
C GLN A 143 -17.15 12.01 8.22
N THR A 144 -17.92 11.34 9.07
CA THR A 144 -17.57 11.04 10.46
C THR A 144 -17.11 9.60 10.69
N ASP A 145 -17.17 8.74 9.69
CA ASP A 145 -16.78 7.34 9.83
C ASP A 145 -15.25 7.19 9.85
N TYR A 146 -14.61 8.01 9.04
CA TYR A 146 -13.15 8.10 8.92
C TYR A 146 -12.73 9.58 8.88
N HIS A 147 -11.45 9.83 9.17
CA HIS A 147 -10.80 11.07 8.81
C HIS A 147 -9.66 10.81 7.83
N THR A 148 -9.38 11.81 7.00
CA THR A 148 -8.31 11.76 6.02
C THR A 148 -6.99 12.14 6.64
N GLU A 149 -5.94 11.40 6.29
CA GLU A 149 -4.56 11.65 6.70
C GLU A 149 -3.70 11.96 5.46
N PRO A 150 -3.79 13.20 4.92
CA PRO A 150 -2.91 13.62 3.85
C PRO A 150 -1.51 13.90 4.37
N GLN A 151 -0.51 13.47 3.63
CA GLN A 151 0.90 13.73 3.93
C GLN A 151 1.63 14.25 2.71
N THR A 152 2.59 15.14 2.94
CA THR A 152 3.65 15.53 2.01
C THR A 152 5.00 15.19 2.65
N ASP A 153 6.03 15.06 1.85
CA ASP A 153 7.37 14.61 2.30
C ASP A 153 7.37 13.24 3.00
N ALA A 154 6.31 12.43 2.78
CA ALA A 154 6.27 11.05 3.22
C ALA A 154 7.31 10.20 2.48
N ASN A 155 7.70 9.09 3.06
CA ASN A 155 8.68 8.17 2.50
C ASN A 155 8.14 6.73 2.38
N LEU A 156 8.93 5.84 1.81
CA LEU A 156 8.54 4.45 1.60
C LEU A 156 8.18 3.71 2.91
N THR A 157 8.81 4.09 4.04
CA THR A 157 8.50 3.49 5.36
C THR A 157 7.08 3.86 5.81
N ASP A 158 6.63 5.08 5.54
CA ASP A 158 5.28 5.53 5.88
C ASP A 158 4.24 4.73 5.09
N ILE A 159 4.46 4.53 3.78
CA ILE A 159 3.62 3.66 2.94
C ILE A 159 3.57 2.23 3.48
N LYS A 160 4.73 1.62 3.76
CA LYS A 160 4.80 0.24 4.28
C LYS A 160 4.14 0.12 5.65
N THR A 161 4.21 1.16 6.47
CA THR A 161 3.52 1.19 7.77
C THR A 161 2.01 1.20 7.59
N ALA A 162 1.48 2.06 6.72
CA ALA A 162 0.05 2.09 6.40
C ALA A 162 -0.45 0.73 5.87
N LEU A 163 0.29 0.11 4.95
CA LEU A 163 -0.08 -1.19 4.39
C LEU A 163 -0.09 -2.33 5.43
N LYS A 164 0.83 -2.32 6.40
CA LYS A 164 0.83 -3.27 7.54
C LYS A 164 -0.39 -3.09 8.45
N GLU A 165 -0.93 -1.90 8.50
CA GLU A 165 -2.16 -1.56 9.21
C GLU A 165 -3.41 -1.78 8.34
N GLU A 166 -3.28 -2.52 7.23
CA GLU A 166 -4.34 -2.81 6.26
C GLU A 166 -4.95 -1.55 5.62
N LYS A 167 -4.17 -0.47 5.51
CA LYS A 167 -4.58 0.79 4.89
C LYS A 167 -3.93 0.92 3.52
N PRO A 168 -4.67 0.79 2.40
CA PRO A 168 -4.16 1.13 1.08
C PRO A 168 -3.88 2.64 0.99
N VAL A 169 -2.94 3.02 0.14
CA VAL A 169 -2.43 4.39 0.07
C VAL A 169 -2.69 4.98 -1.32
N TRP A 170 -3.45 6.08 -1.41
CA TRP A 170 -3.39 6.93 -2.60
C TRP A 170 -2.03 7.62 -2.63
N ALA A 171 -1.34 7.60 -3.76
CA ALA A 171 -0.02 8.18 -3.91
C ALA A 171 0.12 8.94 -5.23
N SER A 172 0.76 10.12 -5.17
CA SER A 172 1.21 10.85 -6.36
C SER A 172 2.51 10.24 -6.86
N VAL A 173 2.54 9.91 -8.15
CA VAL A 173 3.64 9.25 -8.85
C VAL A 173 3.80 9.87 -10.25
N THR A 174 4.64 9.29 -11.10
CA THR A 174 4.72 9.67 -12.51
C THR A 174 4.07 8.62 -13.41
N ILE A 175 3.65 9.04 -14.61
CA ILE A 175 3.16 8.15 -15.66
C ILE A 175 4.20 7.04 -15.89
N ASP A 176 3.72 5.80 -15.95
CA ASP A 176 4.54 4.59 -16.13
C ASP A 176 5.65 4.40 -15.06
N PHE A 177 5.57 5.12 -13.94
CA PHE A 177 6.60 5.11 -12.90
C PHE A 177 7.99 5.45 -13.44
N GLN A 178 8.03 6.32 -14.45
CA GLN A 178 9.27 6.86 -14.98
C GLN A 178 9.92 7.76 -13.93
N VAL A 179 11.16 7.46 -13.55
CA VAL A 179 11.93 8.32 -12.64
C VAL A 179 12.19 9.67 -13.32
N PRO A 180 11.63 10.79 -12.78
CA PRO A 180 11.75 12.08 -13.42
C PRO A 180 13.15 12.68 -13.19
N THR A 181 13.56 13.54 -14.10
CA THR A 181 14.77 14.38 -13.99
C THR A 181 14.39 15.82 -13.63
N GLU A 182 15.33 16.64 -13.25
CA GLU A 182 15.09 18.07 -12.99
C GLU A 182 14.47 18.80 -14.20
N ASN A 183 14.74 18.34 -15.43
CA ASN A 183 14.19 18.93 -16.66
C ASN A 183 12.72 18.59 -16.89
N ASP A 184 12.18 17.60 -16.20
CA ASP A 184 10.77 17.20 -16.28
C ASP A 184 9.88 18.09 -15.41
N PHE A 185 10.47 18.95 -14.57
CA PHE A 185 9.76 19.88 -13.70
C PHE A 185 9.77 21.32 -14.21
N MET A 186 8.69 22.03 -13.94
CA MET A 186 8.55 23.46 -14.18
C MET A 186 8.19 24.16 -12.87
N THR A 187 8.76 25.35 -12.64
CA THR A 187 8.35 26.20 -11.53
C THR A 187 7.22 27.13 -12.01
N TRP A 188 6.05 26.99 -11.40
CA TRP A 188 4.92 27.87 -11.63
C TRP A 188 4.78 28.88 -10.51
N THR A 189 4.50 30.15 -10.88
CA THR A 189 4.09 31.17 -9.92
C THR A 189 2.59 31.12 -9.79
N THR A 190 2.10 30.86 -8.58
CA THR A 190 0.68 30.84 -8.21
C THR A 190 0.36 32.02 -7.28
N ALA A 191 -0.91 32.19 -6.92
CA ALA A 191 -1.32 33.18 -5.92
C ALA A 191 -0.70 32.91 -4.51
N ASN A 192 -0.31 31.67 -4.22
CA ASN A 192 0.24 31.24 -2.93
C ASN A 192 1.77 31.14 -2.91
N GLY A 193 2.42 31.40 -4.04
CA GLY A 193 3.88 31.28 -4.18
C GLY A 193 4.29 30.38 -5.34
N GLU A 194 5.51 29.90 -5.30
CA GLU A 194 6.05 29.00 -6.32
C GLU A 194 5.68 27.54 -6.02
N VAL A 195 5.29 26.79 -7.06
CA VAL A 195 5.03 25.35 -6.99
C VAL A 195 5.76 24.65 -8.12
N GLN A 196 6.34 23.48 -7.82
CA GLN A 196 6.90 22.60 -8.84
C GLN A 196 5.80 21.73 -9.44
N VAL A 197 5.70 21.71 -10.76
CA VAL A 197 4.74 20.88 -11.50
C VAL A 197 5.44 20.09 -12.58
N THR A 198 4.84 18.98 -13.00
CA THR A 198 5.33 18.17 -14.11
C THR A 198 4.15 17.62 -14.93
N PRO A 199 4.24 17.61 -16.28
CA PRO A 199 3.25 16.94 -17.11
C PRO A 199 3.27 15.41 -16.97
N LEU A 200 4.26 14.86 -16.26
CA LEU A 200 4.35 13.42 -15.96
C LEU A 200 3.50 13.03 -14.75
N VAL A 201 2.79 13.97 -14.10
CA VAL A 201 1.99 13.67 -12.92
C VAL A 201 1.01 12.54 -13.18
N HIS A 202 0.96 11.60 -12.25
CA HIS A 202 0.06 10.46 -12.20
C HIS A 202 -0.28 10.13 -10.75
N ALA A 203 -1.34 9.36 -10.54
CA ALA A 203 -1.68 8.85 -9.22
C ALA A 203 -2.00 7.36 -9.30
N CYS A 204 -1.83 6.66 -8.18
CA CYS A 204 -2.18 5.26 -8.05
C CYS A 204 -2.69 4.95 -6.64
N VAL A 205 -3.20 3.73 -6.43
CA VAL A 205 -3.40 3.19 -5.09
C VAL A 205 -2.35 2.12 -4.83
N VAL A 206 -1.49 2.35 -3.83
CA VAL A 206 -0.55 1.32 -3.38
C VAL A 206 -1.34 0.27 -2.61
N THR A 207 -1.27 -0.97 -3.10
CA THR A 207 -2.05 -2.11 -2.58
C THR A 207 -1.20 -3.07 -1.77
N GLY A 208 0.13 -3.01 -1.90
CA GLY A 208 1.00 -3.94 -1.20
C GLY A 208 2.47 -3.80 -1.57
N TYR A 209 3.27 -4.69 -1.00
CA TYR A 209 4.70 -4.81 -1.29
C TYR A 209 5.22 -6.21 -0.99
N ASP A 210 6.38 -6.54 -1.54
CA ASP A 210 7.23 -7.66 -1.14
C ASP A 210 8.70 -7.21 -1.01
N ASP A 211 9.66 -8.14 -1.08
CA ASP A 211 11.10 -7.85 -0.96
C ASP A 211 11.66 -7.09 -2.19
N GLN A 212 10.96 -7.06 -3.32
CA GLN A 212 11.46 -6.53 -4.59
C GLN A 212 10.57 -5.43 -5.20
N SER A 213 9.27 -5.44 -4.90
CA SER A 213 8.28 -4.64 -5.58
C SER A 213 7.30 -3.95 -4.64
N ILE A 214 6.83 -2.79 -5.07
CA ILE A 214 5.60 -2.17 -4.60
C ILE A 214 4.49 -2.53 -5.58
N TYR A 215 3.34 -2.98 -5.08
CA TYR A 215 2.17 -3.30 -5.89
C TYR A 215 1.20 -2.15 -5.88
N VAL A 216 0.69 -1.78 -7.05
CA VAL A 216 -0.24 -0.66 -7.20
C VAL A 216 -1.43 -1.04 -8.08
N ASN A 217 -2.59 -0.51 -7.77
CA ASN A 217 -3.67 -0.41 -8.75
C ASN A 217 -3.47 0.88 -9.55
N ASP A 218 -3.16 0.72 -10.82
CA ASP A 218 -2.94 1.81 -11.75
C ASP A 218 -4.27 2.17 -12.44
N PRO A 219 -4.70 3.44 -12.41
CA PRO A 219 -5.89 3.94 -13.13
C PRO A 219 -5.92 3.61 -14.62
N TYR A 220 -4.82 3.20 -15.22
CA TYR A 220 -4.78 2.67 -16.60
C TYR A 220 -5.33 1.25 -16.72
N GLY A 221 -6.03 0.76 -15.69
CA GLY A 221 -6.71 -0.54 -15.70
C GLY A 221 -5.79 -1.72 -15.35
N ILE A 222 -4.67 -1.48 -14.67
CA ILE A 222 -3.72 -2.53 -14.29
C ILE A 222 -3.82 -2.80 -12.80
N LYS A 223 -4.36 -3.98 -12.42
CA LYS A 223 -4.47 -4.40 -11.03
C LYS A 223 -3.13 -4.96 -10.53
N ASN A 224 -2.74 -4.52 -9.34
CA ASN A 224 -1.52 -5.01 -8.67
C ASN A 224 -0.27 -4.98 -9.58
N ARG A 225 -0.12 -3.88 -10.34
CA ARG A 225 1.09 -3.65 -11.14
C ARG A 225 2.30 -3.66 -10.22
N ALA A 226 3.27 -4.53 -10.51
CA ALA A 226 4.52 -4.59 -9.77
C ALA A 226 5.47 -3.49 -10.28
N VAL A 227 5.94 -2.64 -9.37
CA VAL A 227 6.94 -1.59 -9.63
C VAL A 227 8.16 -1.90 -8.76
N PRO A 228 9.40 -1.96 -9.32
CA PRO A 228 10.60 -2.15 -8.51
C PRO A 228 10.66 -1.13 -7.36
N ILE A 229 11.04 -1.59 -6.16
CA ILE A 229 11.03 -0.74 -4.95
C ILE A 229 11.85 0.53 -5.14
N ASP A 230 13.06 0.40 -5.70
CA ASP A 230 13.98 1.51 -5.88
C ASP A 230 13.45 2.55 -6.87
N ASP A 231 12.75 2.12 -7.93
CA ASP A 231 12.12 3.01 -8.91
C ASP A 231 10.93 3.72 -8.29
N PHE A 232 10.07 2.98 -7.56
CA PHE A 232 8.92 3.56 -6.87
C PHE A 232 9.35 4.61 -5.84
N GLU A 233 10.36 4.31 -5.02
CA GLU A 233 10.87 5.24 -4.00
C GLU A 233 11.41 6.53 -4.62
N GLN A 234 12.17 6.43 -5.71
CA GLN A 234 12.68 7.59 -6.43
C GLN A 234 11.55 8.44 -7.00
N VAL A 235 10.57 7.82 -7.66
CA VAL A 235 9.40 8.49 -8.23
C VAL A 235 8.58 9.16 -7.13
N PHE A 236 8.22 8.44 -6.08
CA PHE A 236 7.40 8.95 -4.99
C PHE A 236 8.06 10.14 -4.28
N THR A 237 9.37 10.04 -4.01
CA THR A 237 10.16 11.14 -3.43
C THR A 237 10.20 12.35 -4.36
N ALA A 238 10.46 12.15 -5.66
CA ALA A 238 10.52 13.24 -6.63
C ALA A 238 9.17 13.95 -6.80
N MET A 239 8.05 13.23 -6.60
CA MET A 239 6.69 13.79 -6.61
C MET A 239 6.28 14.41 -5.25
N GLY A 240 7.24 14.63 -4.35
CA GLY A 240 7.03 15.32 -3.07
C GLY A 240 6.45 14.45 -1.97
N GLY A 241 6.55 13.12 -2.07
CA GLY A 241 6.07 12.20 -1.04
C GLY A 241 4.59 12.41 -0.69
N GLN A 242 3.75 12.70 -1.70
CA GLN A 242 2.34 13.01 -1.50
C GLN A 242 1.52 11.73 -1.38
N MET A 243 0.90 11.52 -0.23
CA MET A 243 0.05 10.36 0.03
C MET A 243 -1.20 10.71 0.83
N LEU A 244 -2.20 9.83 0.72
CA LEU A 244 -3.44 9.90 1.50
C LEU A 244 -3.80 8.51 2.00
N THR A 245 -4.12 8.43 3.29
CA THR A 245 -4.76 7.28 3.92
C THR A 245 -6.04 7.72 4.64
N LEU A 246 -6.87 6.74 5.04
CA LEU A 246 -8.04 6.97 5.88
C LEU A 246 -7.82 6.30 7.24
N GLU A 247 -8.13 7.03 8.31
CA GLU A 247 -8.09 6.54 9.69
C GLU A 247 -9.51 6.48 10.25
N LYS A 248 -9.86 5.38 10.90
CA LYS A 248 -11.18 5.21 11.48
C LYS A 248 -11.32 6.08 12.74
N ASN A 249 -12.44 6.80 12.86
CA ASN A 249 -12.76 7.61 14.02
C ASN A 249 -13.15 6.79 15.25
#